data_5d4d33326a2a75082364d6b3f9174445
#
_entry.id   5d4d33326a2a75082364d6b3f9174445
#
_cell.length_a   1.000
_cell.length_b   1.000
_cell.length_c   1.000
_cell.angle_alpha   90.00
_cell.angle_beta   90.00
_cell.angle_gamma   90.00
#
_symmetry.space_group_name_H-M   'P 1'
#
loop_
_entity.id
_entity.type
_entity.pdbx_description
1 polymer ?
#
loop_
_entity_poly.entity_id
_entity_poly.type
_entity_poly.pdbx_seq_one_letter_code
_entity_poly.pdbx_strand_id
1 'polypeptide(L)'
;MTRSDSDALAALCHFAQLASAADRVMAIDIEADGRATWAVSSPSLSFSGFNLARSGIFEHDWRGEPVEAAAFRLPSAILHALGGTPGSVLYIPSPSHGAPLSGLLLLWRHASAPAPMTQQVPMLAASVARLLSARREAAREVIVRNQFEDLFESVPAGIVLIDGDGVGAAINERAAELMACAPGRHRAAELAAPMRALRQRCDNHAELDQAYARQMGDVNFASKLNWTLGERTFEVDTHPVRGNGEHGRIWLFTDVTADLLMAAELRRLASSDPLTGVPNRRHFEECSAQIIAAREAQGHAVAVLMVDVDHFKKINDTHGHPVGDEVLKAVARRCREALRDRDLFARFGGEEFIALLSAPVIDEVPVAAERLRHAIAAEPITVAGVRIPVSISVGGAIGEALPGGDQPLLEELVARADEALYLAKTEGRNRVRMAEPVTA
;
A
#
# COMPACT_ATOMS: atom_id res chain seq x y z
N MET A 1 8.02 32.80 17.77
CA MET A 1 7.81 34.26 17.94
C MET A 1 9.17 34.89 18.05
N THR A 2 9.58 35.65 17.08
CA THR A 2 10.80 36.43 17.27
C THR A 2 10.51 37.49 18.34
N ARG A 3 11.44 37.74 19.24
CA ARG A 3 11.34 38.76 20.28
C ARG A 3 11.00 40.14 19.65
N SER A 4 11.45 40.35 18.44
CA SER A 4 11.23 41.53 17.60
C SER A 4 9.75 41.83 17.27
N ASP A 5 8.94 40.81 16.93
CA ASP A 5 7.54 41.04 16.50
C ASP A 5 6.62 41.34 17.68
N SER A 6 6.91 40.75 18.86
CA SER A 6 6.19 41.05 20.10
C SER A 6 6.49 42.47 20.57
N ASP A 7 7.75 42.89 20.43
CA ASP A 7 8.17 44.24 20.80
C ASP A 7 7.58 45.30 19.86
N ALA A 8 7.46 45.01 18.57
CA ALA A 8 6.82 45.89 17.59
C ALA A 8 5.31 46.06 17.85
N LEU A 9 4.59 44.97 18.14
CA LEU A 9 3.18 45.04 18.52
C LEU A 9 2.95 45.79 19.82
N ALA A 10 3.81 45.58 20.81
CA ALA A 10 3.76 46.30 22.09
C ALA A 10 3.97 47.82 21.88
N ALA A 11 4.94 48.18 21.07
CA ALA A 11 5.17 49.59 20.74
C ALA A 11 3.99 50.25 20.01
N LEU A 12 3.35 49.54 19.07
CA LEU A 12 2.15 50.02 18.38
C LEU A 12 0.97 50.18 19.32
N CYS A 13 0.72 49.24 20.25
CA CYS A 13 -0.33 49.36 21.26
C CYS A 13 -0.06 50.52 22.23
N HIS A 14 1.18 50.70 22.65
CA HIS A 14 1.57 51.82 23.51
C HIS A 14 1.39 53.16 22.82
N PHE A 15 1.81 53.25 21.52
CA PHE A 15 1.59 54.47 20.77
C PHE A 15 0.11 54.78 20.54
N ALA A 16 -0.72 53.75 20.22
CA ALA A 16 -2.16 53.89 20.12
C ALA A 16 -2.80 54.36 21.45
N GLN A 17 -2.29 53.89 22.59
CA GLN A 17 -2.71 54.31 23.91
C GLN A 17 -2.44 55.82 24.14
N LEU A 18 -1.22 56.24 23.82
CA LEU A 18 -0.87 57.65 23.95
C LEU A 18 -1.66 58.57 22.99
N ALA A 19 -1.87 58.11 21.75
CA ALA A 19 -2.59 58.89 20.73
C ALA A 19 -4.12 59.02 21.02
N SER A 20 -4.70 58.05 21.72
CA SER A 20 -6.15 57.99 22.01
C SER A 20 -6.48 58.42 23.43
N ALA A 21 -5.48 58.58 24.31
CA ALA A 21 -5.66 58.76 25.76
C ALA A 21 -6.50 57.63 26.37
N ALA A 22 -6.52 56.45 25.81
CA ALA A 22 -7.22 55.28 26.33
C ALA A 22 -6.50 54.75 27.60
N ASP A 23 -7.26 54.31 28.58
CA ASP A 23 -6.67 53.68 29.77
C ASP A 23 -5.99 52.37 29.41
N ARG A 24 -6.50 51.69 28.36
CA ARG A 24 -5.92 50.44 27.86
C ARG A 24 -6.15 50.25 26.36
N VAL A 25 -5.16 49.69 25.70
CA VAL A 25 -5.23 49.29 24.31
C VAL A 25 -4.80 47.82 24.16
N MET A 26 -5.56 47.05 23.40
CA MET A 26 -5.29 45.67 23.15
C MET A 26 -5.29 45.38 21.63
N ALA A 27 -4.25 44.73 21.14
CA ALA A 27 -4.25 44.16 19.81
C ALA A 27 -4.95 42.79 19.89
N ILE A 28 -6.10 42.66 19.23
CA ILE A 28 -6.93 41.48 19.26
C ILE A 28 -6.94 40.80 17.89
N ASP A 29 -6.98 39.47 17.95
CA ASP A 29 -7.17 38.56 16.84
C ASP A 29 -8.44 37.75 17.10
N ILE A 30 -9.44 37.83 16.23
CA ILE A 30 -10.74 37.19 16.40
C ILE A 30 -10.91 36.11 15.34
N GLU A 31 -11.10 34.89 15.76
CA GLU A 31 -11.39 33.74 14.88
C GLU A 31 -12.86 33.73 14.43
N ALA A 32 -13.18 32.98 13.38
CA ALA A 32 -14.52 32.89 12.81
C ALA A 32 -15.59 32.35 13.81
N ASP A 33 -15.16 31.59 14.82
CA ASP A 33 -16.01 31.06 15.90
C ASP A 33 -16.23 32.05 17.07
N GLY A 34 -15.67 33.28 16.95
CA GLY A 34 -15.76 34.33 17.97
C GLY A 34 -14.73 34.24 19.07
N ARG A 35 -13.83 33.29 19.02
CA ARG A 35 -12.68 33.28 19.93
C ARG A 35 -11.78 34.45 19.61
N ALA A 36 -11.45 35.21 20.64
CA ALA A 36 -10.50 36.30 20.54
C ALA A 36 -9.28 35.99 21.38
N THR A 37 -8.14 36.16 20.73
CA THR A 37 -6.85 36.15 21.42
C THR A 37 -6.26 37.54 21.34
N TRP A 38 -5.62 38.03 22.40
CA TRP A 38 -4.82 39.22 22.27
C TRP A 38 -3.36 38.83 22.10
N ALA A 39 -2.71 39.54 21.19
CA ALA A 39 -1.30 39.38 20.99
C ALA A 39 -0.49 40.16 22.03
N VAL A 40 -0.93 41.38 22.33
CA VAL A 40 -0.28 42.32 23.23
C VAL A 40 -1.34 43.28 23.79
N SER A 41 -1.12 43.78 25.01
CA SER A 41 -1.87 44.90 25.63
C SER A 41 -0.94 45.95 26.24
N SER A 42 -1.40 47.19 26.26
CA SER A 42 -0.75 48.30 26.97
C SER A 42 -1.76 48.94 27.93
N PRO A 43 -1.54 48.92 29.28
CA PRO A 43 -0.54 48.11 30.01
C PRO A 43 -0.75 46.60 29.86
N SER A 44 0.28 45.80 30.17
CA SER A 44 0.24 44.33 30.03
C SER A 44 -0.83 43.67 30.90
N LEU A 45 -1.40 42.55 30.43
CA LEU A 45 -2.39 41.74 31.13
C LEU A 45 -1.86 40.36 31.44
N SER A 46 -2.38 39.71 32.47
CA SER A 46 -1.91 38.42 32.98
C SER A 46 -2.81 37.22 32.69
N PHE A 47 -3.76 37.32 31.75
CA PHE A 47 -4.63 36.19 31.35
C PHE A 47 -4.53 35.89 29.87
N SER A 48 -4.97 34.71 29.41
CA SER A 48 -4.77 34.22 28.05
C SER A 48 -6.09 33.89 27.34
N GLY A 49 -6.61 34.78 26.53
CA GLY A 49 -7.75 34.53 25.63
C GLY A 49 -9.14 34.74 26.26
N PHE A 50 -10.13 35.05 25.47
CA PHE A 50 -11.53 35.25 25.84
C PHE A 50 -12.42 35.01 24.62
N ASN A 51 -13.73 34.79 24.85
CA ASN A 51 -14.67 34.59 23.75
C ASN A 51 -15.57 35.83 23.63
N LEU A 52 -15.55 36.43 22.44
CA LEU A 52 -16.36 37.59 22.08
C LEU A 52 -17.65 37.23 21.32
N ALA A 53 -17.94 35.95 21.07
CA ALA A 53 -19.12 35.53 20.30
C ALA A 53 -20.45 36.07 20.87
N ARG A 54 -20.51 36.33 22.18
CA ARG A 54 -21.69 36.89 22.88
C ARG A 54 -21.64 38.40 23.11
N SER A 55 -20.61 39.06 22.60
CA SER A 55 -20.38 40.48 22.85
C SER A 55 -21.17 41.40 21.88
N GLY A 56 -21.86 40.87 20.92
CA GLY A 56 -22.52 41.64 19.85
C GLY A 56 -21.57 42.21 18.79
N ILE A 57 -20.27 42.00 18.94
CA ILE A 57 -19.25 42.47 17.97
C ILE A 57 -19.48 41.84 16.59
N PHE A 58 -20.06 40.64 16.52
CA PHE A 58 -20.29 39.92 15.26
C PHE A 58 -21.62 40.30 14.56
N GLU A 59 -22.47 41.06 15.22
CA GLU A 59 -23.77 41.44 14.66
C GLU A 59 -23.69 42.69 13.75
N HIS A 60 -22.51 43.29 13.60
CA HIS A 60 -22.27 44.46 12.80
C HIS A 60 -21.62 44.11 11.45
N ASP A 61 -22.11 44.81 10.41
CA ASP A 61 -21.54 44.76 9.06
C ASP A 61 -20.19 45.54 9.06
N TRP A 62 -19.08 44.77 9.16
CA TRP A 62 -17.74 45.32 9.33
C TRP A 62 -17.22 45.95 8.03
N ARG A 63 -17.51 47.20 7.80
CA ARG A 63 -16.95 47.97 6.67
C ARG A 63 -15.63 48.69 6.96
N GLY A 64 -14.96 48.31 8.06
CA GLY A 64 -13.70 48.92 8.46
C GLY A 64 -13.86 50.19 9.30
N GLU A 65 -15.10 50.57 9.67
CA GLU A 65 -15.35 51.72 10.53
C GLU A 65 -15.20 51.35 12.01
N PRO A 66 -14.72 52.28 12.87
CA PRO A 66 -14.69 52.11 14.31
C PRO A 66 -16.08 51.89 14.89
N VAL A 67 -16.20 50.92 15.78
CA VAL A 67 -17.50 50.59 16.42
C VAL A 67 -17.44 50.97 17.90
N GLU A 68 -18.29 51.91 18.30
CA GLU A 68 -18.47 52.31 19.71
C GLU A 68 -19.24 51.22 20.48
N ALA A 69 -18.79 50.98 21.70
CA ALA A 69 -19.19 49.81 22.47
C ALA A 69 -20.33 50.05 23.47
N ALA A 70 -21.20 51.00 23.27
CA ALA A 70 -22.45 51.04 24.07
C ALA A 70 -23.30 49.76 23.91
N ALA A 71 -22.99 48.94 22.87
CA ALA A 71 -23.65 47.68 22.54
C ALA A 71 -22.88 46.40 22.97
N PHE A 72 -21.71 46.51 23.58
CA PHE A 72 -20.88 45.32 23.84
C PHE A 72 -20.97 44.85 25.29
N ARG A 73 -21.33 43.59 25.50
CA ARG A 73 -21.11 42.89 26.76
C ARG A 73 -19.72 42.30 26.75
N LEU A 74 -18.75 42.97 27.33
CA LEU A 74 -17.38 42.46 27.46
C LEU A 74 -17.35 41.23 28.37
N PRO A 75 -16.51 40.22 28.08
CA PRO A 75 -16.29 39.09 28.96
C PRO A 75 -15.83 39.51 30.36
N SER A 76 -16.30 38.80 31.37
CA SER A 76 -15.96 39.06 32.78
C SER A 76 -14.44 39.10 33.03
N ALA A 77 -13.66 38.33 32.30
CA ALA A 77 -12.21 38.35 32.39
C ALA A 77 -11.61 39.72 32.02
N ILE A 78 -12.14 40.40 31.01
CA ILE A 78 -11.72 41.76 30.63
C ILE A 78 -12.17 42.77 31.69
N LEU A 79 -13.43 42.67 32.16
CA LEU A 79 -13.95 43.55 33.21
C LEU A 79 -13.15 43.45 34.49
N HIS A 80 -12.80 42.23 34.88
CA HIS A 80 -11.95 42.00 36.05
C HIS A 80 -10.55 42.60 35.88
N ALA A 81 -9.94 42.40 34.71
CA ALA A 81 -8.60 42.96 34.41
C ALA A 81 -8.58 44.50 34.33
N LEU A 82 -9.73 45.10 34.05
CA LEU A 82 -9.90 46.57 34.01
C LEU A 82 -10.21 47.14 35.42
N GLY A 83 -10.55 46.29 36.38
CA GLY A 83 -11.01 46.72 37.73
C GLY A 83 -12.40 47.29 37.72
N GLY A 84 -13.25 46.95 36.77
CA GLY A 84 -14.65 47.40 36.67
C GLY A 84 -15.14 47.51 35.22
N THR A 85 -16.39 47.95 35.05
CA THR A 85 -17.00 48.23 33.75
C THR A 85 -16.39 49.49 33.15
N PRO A 86 -15.85 49.45 31.90
CA PRO A 86 -15.35 50.67 31.24
C PRO A 86 -16.48 51.62 30.95
N GLY A 87 -16.22 52.90 30.99
CA GLY A 87 -17.18 53.95 30.59
C GLY A 87 -17.39 54.01 29.09
N SER A 88 -16.35 53.64 28.32
CA SER A 88 -16.40 53.59 26.86
C SER A 88 -15.42 52.53 26.30
N VAL A 89 -15.84 51.88 25.24
CA VAL A 89 -15.06 50.88 24.49
C VAL A 89 -15.15 51.16 23.01
N LEU A 90 -14.05 51.12 22.31
CA LEU A 90 -14.00 51.27 20.88
C LEU A 90 -13.21 50.15 20.26
N TYR A 91 -13.80 49.49 19.30
CA TYR A 91 -13.09 48.51 18.48
C TYR A 91 -12.81 49.09 17.10
N ILE A 92 -11.59 49.00 16.67
CA ILE A 92 -11.15 49.48 15.36
C ILE A 92 -10.69 48.27 14.58
N PRO A 93 -11.52 47.74 13.67
CA PRO A 93 -11.18 46.61 12.84
C PRO A 93 -10.12 46.97 11.81
N SER A 94 -9.36 45.97 11.39
CA SER A 94 -8.51 46.09 10.21
C SER A 94 -9.37 46.16 8.95
N PRO A 95 -9.01 46.96 7.94
CA PRO A 95 -9.69 47.02 6.66
C PRO A 95 -9.37 45.80 5.76
N SER A 96 -9.35 44.59 6.27
CA SER A 96 -9.11 43.37 5.49
C SER A 96 -10.44 42.72 5.11
N HIS A 97 -10.59 42.39 3.83
CA HIS A 97 -11.76 41.66 3.32
C HIS A 97 -11.66 40.18 3.69
N GLY A 98 -12.42 39.74 4.69
CA GLY A 98 -12.55 38.35 5.12
C GLY A 98 -12.23 38.09 6.61
N ALA A 99 -12.96 37.16 7.22
CA ALA A 99 -12.66 36.65 8.56
C ALA A 99 -11.30 35.89 8.57
N PRO A 100 -10.51 35.97 9.65
CA PRO A 100 -10.78 36.54 10.95
C PRO A 100 -10.45 38.03 11.05
N LEU A 101 -11.18 38.71 11.91
CA LEU A 101 -11.05 40.17 12.14
C LEU A 101 -9.93 40.42 13.15
N SER A 102 -8.88 41.08 12.73
CA SER A 102 -7.84 41.60 13.63
C SER A 102 -8.03 43.10 13.82
N GLY A 103 -7.71 43.62 15.00
CA GLY A 103 -7.87 45.05 15.23
C GLY A 103 -7.35 45.51 16.59
N LEU A 104 -7.65 46.75 16.92
CA LEU A 104 -7.37 47.35 18.19
C LEU A 104 -8.66 47.52 19.00
N LEU A 105 -8.62 47.08 20.26
CA LEU A 105 -9.66 47.37 21.24
C LEU A 105 -9.13 48.43 22.19
N LEU A 106 -9.84 49.56 22.28
CA LEU A 106 -9.48 50.69 23.14
C LEU A 106 -10.54 50.82 24.24
N LEU A 107 -10.11 51.08 25.45
CA LEU A 107 -10.94 51.08 26.64
C LEU A 107 -10.65 52.31 27.49
N TRP A 108 -11.70 53.01 27.91
CA TRP A 108 -11.65 54.17 28.84
C TRP A 108 -12.50 53.89 30.09
N ARG A 109 -11.96 54.19 31.26
CA ARG A 109 -12.68 53.95 32.53
C ARG A 109 -13.76 55.00 32.83
N HIS A 110 -13.45 56.27 32.61
CA HIS A 110 -14.22 57.38 33.10
C HIS A 110 -14.63 58.43 32.03
N ALA A 111 -14.25 58.25 30.82
CA ALA A 111 -14.50 59.22 29.76
C ALA A 111 -15.36 58.63 28.64
N SER A 112 -16.16 59.45 27.96
CA SER A 112 -16.62 59.17 26.63
C SER A 112 -15.42 59.14 25.69
N ALA A 113 -15.42 58.24 24.67
CA ALA A 113 -14.36 58.24 23.69
C ALA A 113 -14.19 59.67 23.13
N PRO A 114 -12.95 60.22 23.09
CA PRO A 114 -12.74 61.57 22.61
C PRO A 114 -13.15 61.65 21.12
N ALA A 115 -13.94 62.70 20.83
CA ALA A 115 -14.31 63.05 19.44
C ALA A 115 -13.18 63.86 18.79
N PRO A 116 -12.97 63.83 17.52
CA PRO A 116 -12.83 62.70 16.62
C PRO A 116 -11.46 62.01 16.80
N MET A 117 -11.43 60.70 16.76
CA MET A 117 -10.15 59.99 16.76
C MET A 117 -9.33 60.46 15.57
N THR A 118 -8.13 60.89 15.87
CA THR A 118 -7.17 61.35 14.87
C THR A 118 -6.98 60.27 13.82
N GLN A 119 -6.75 60.64 12.56
CA GLN A 119 -6.48 59.70 11.44
C GLN A 119 -5.37 58.68 11.74
N GLN A 120 -4.57 58.89 12.78
CA GLN A 120 -3.47 58.05 13.20
C GLN A 120 -3.91 56.67 13.75
N VAL A 121 -5.04 56.59 14.48
CA VAL A 121 -5.45 55.31 15.10
C VAL A 121 -5.93 54.26 14.08
N PRO A 122 -6.68 54.57 13.04
CA PRO A 122 -6.96 53.63 11.94
C PRO A 122 -5.69 53.15 11.21
N MET A 123 -4.68 54.00 11.02
CA MET A 123 -3.41 53.63 10.44
C MET A 123 -2.63 52.64 11.34
N LEU A 124 -2.70 52.87 12.66
CA LEU A 124 -2.10 51.95 13.63
C LEU A 124 -2.83 50.59 13.65
N ALA A 125 -4.16 50.58 13.60
CA ALA A 125 -4.95 49.37 13.49
C ALA A 125 -4.57 48.54 12.23
N ALA A 126 -4.43 49.21 11.09
CA ALA A 126 -3.94 48.55 9.86
C ALA A 126 -2.53 47.97 9.98
N SER A 127 -1.66 48.64 10.70
CA SER A 127 -0.28 48.16 10.95
C SER A 127 -0.25 46.97 11.90
N VAL A 128 -1.04 47.00 12.97
CA VAL A 128 -1.24 45.88 13.90
C VAL A 128 -1.81 44.66 13.16
N ALA A 129 -2.79 44.87 12.33
CA ALA A 129 -3.42 43.80 11.57
C ALA A 129 -2.46 43.12 10.60
N ARG A 130 -1.60 43.88 9.92
CA ARG A 130 -0.55 43.31 9.04
C ARG A 130 0.41 42.43 9.82
N LEU A 131 0.86 42.86 11.01
CA LEU A 131 1.73 42.06 11.85
C LEU A 131 1.04 40.78 12.39
N LEU A 132 -0.25 40.88 12.75
CA LEU A 132 -1.03 39.72 13.19
C LEU A 132 -1.28 38.74 12.05
N SER A 133 -1.54 39.23 10.84
CA SER A 133 -1.70 38.37 9.65
C SER A 133 -0.41 37.64 9.31
N ALA A 134 0.72 38.34 9.27
CA ALA A 134 2.04 37.71 9.01
C ALA A 134 2.38 36.64 10.08
N ARG A 135 2.05 36.94 11.35
CA ARG A 135 2.20 35.97 12.45
C ARG A 135 1.35 34.70 12.25
N ARG A 136 0.09 34.86 11.79
CA ARG A 136 -0.82 33.73 11.51
C ARG A 136 -0.30 32.89 10.35
N GLU A 137 0.15 33.53 9.29
CA GLU A 137 0.74 32.82 8.13
C GLU A 137 1.96 32.01 8.55
N ALA A 138 2.87 32.62 9.29
CA ALA A 138 4.05 31.91 9.83
C ALA A 138 3.66 30.75 10.77
N ALA A 139 2.67 30.95 11.65
CA ALA A 139 2.18 29.87 12.52
C ALA A 139 1.54 28.73 11.72
N ARG A 140 0.72 29.05 10.71
CA ARG A 140 0.13 28.05 9.80
C ARG A 140 1.19 27.28 9.03
N GLU A 141 2.18 27.97 8.53
CA GLU A 141 3.30 27.33 7.81
C GLU A 141 4.04 26.31 8.70
N VAL A 142 4.29 26.67 9.97
CA VAL A 142 4.91 25.76 10.94
C VAL A 142 3.98 24.55 11.22
N ILE A 143 2.69 24.76 11.39
CA ILE A 143 1.73 23.67 11.61
C ILE A 143 1.69 22.74 10.41
N VAL A 144 1.56 23.28 9.20
CA VAL A 144 1.52 22.49 7.96
C VAL A 144 2.83 21.72 7.78
N ARG A 145 3.96 22.35 8.05
CA ARG A 145 5.26 21.68 7.98
C ARG A 145 5.36 20.54 8.99
N ASN A 146 4.98 20.77 10.25
CA ASN A 146 5.02 19.72 11.27
C ASN A 146 4.06 18.57 10.93
N GLN A 147 2.85 18.88 10.44
CA GLN A 147 1.92 17.86 9.97
C GLN A 147 2.48 17.05 8.80
N PHE A 148 3.17 17.72 7.86
CA PHE A 148 3.83 17.03 6.77
C PHE A 148 4.96 16.12 7.29
N GLU A 149 5.81 16.62 8.21
CA GLU A 149 6.87 15.83 8.83
C GLU A 149 6.31 14.62 9.57
N ASP A 150 5.26 14.80 10.38
CA ASP A 150 4.59 13.71 11.08
C ASP A 150 4.01 12.66 10.13
N LEU A 151 3.35 13.08 9.05
CA LEU A 151 2.83 12.17 8.02
C LEU A 151 3.96 11.45 7.29
N PHE A 152 5.02 12.19 6.90
CA PHE A 152 6.16 11.65 6.18
C PHE A 152 6.89 10.56 6.96
N GLU A 153 7.01 10.71 8.29
CA GLU A 153 7.63 9.71 9.16
C GLU A 153 6.67 8.58 9.58
N SER A 154 5.35 8.84 9.65
CA SER A 154 4.37 7.84 10.08
C SER A 154 4.00 6.80 9.02
N VAL A 155 4.27 7.06 7.74
CA VAL A 155 3.97 6.12 6.65
C VAL A 155 4.82 4.87 6.80
N PRO A 156 4.21 3.65 6.74
CA PRO A 156 4.94 2.39 6.90
C PRO A 156 5.78 1.99 5.69
N ALA A 157 6.09 2.94 4.81
CA ALA A 157 6.92 2.78 3.62
C ALA A 157 8.14 3.69 3.68
N GLY A 158 9.25 3.29 3.08
CA GLY A 158 10.40 4.15 2.89
C GLY A 158 10.11 5.18 1.80
N ILE A 159 10.35 6.46 2.10
CA ILE A 159 10.11 7.56 1.15
C ILE A 159 11.40 8.32 0.92
N VAL A 160 11.74 8.49 -0.36
CA VAL A 160 12.78 9.41 -0.83
C VAL A 160 12.14 10.41 -1.77
N LEU A 161 12.19 11.69 -1.44
CA LEU A 161 11.64 12.78 -2.23
C LEU A 161 12.79 13.70 -2.68
N ILE A 162 12.90 13.95 -3.97
CA ILE A 162 13.78 14.97 -4.53
C ILE A 162 12.93 16.18 -4.90
N ASP A 163 13.37 17.36 -4.49
CA ASP A 163 12.69 18.63 -4.76
C ASP A 163 12.67 18.94 -6.27
N GLY A 164 11.73 19.79 -6.69
CA GLY A 164 11.55 20.13 -8.10
C GLY A 164 12.74 20.83 -8.77
N ASP A 165 13.65 21.42 -8.01
CA ASP A 165 14.92 21.99 -8.49
C ASP A 165 16.04 20.93 -8.66
N GLY A 166 15.80 19.70 -8.17
CA GLY A 166 16.77 18.61 -8.22
C GLY A 166 17.95 18.74 -7.25
N VAL A 167 17.94 19.73 -6.36
CA VAL A 167 19.05 20.04 -5.44
C VAL A 167 18.77 19.49 -4.04
N GLY A 168 17.59 19.76 -3.52
CA GLY A 168 17.13 19.27 -2.21
C GLY A 168 16.56 17.87 -2.28
N ALA A 169 16.66 17.15 -1.18
CA ALA A 169 16.00 15.86 -0.99
C ALA A 169 15.55 15.69 0.45
N ALA A 170 14.52 14.87 0.64
CA ALA A 170 14.07 14.43 1.95
C ALA A 170 13.96 12.90 1.97
N ILE A 171 14.34 12.29 3.07
CA ILE A 171 14.28 10.84 3.28
C ILE A 171 13.70 10.58 4.68
N ASN A 172 12.68 9.71 4.76
CA ASN A 172 12.11 9.32 6.05
C ASN A 172 12.94 8.21 6.73
N GLU A 173 12.64 7.92 8.00
CA GLU A 173 13.38 6.96 8.81
C GLU A 173 13.42 5.57 8.14
N ARG A 174 12.31 5.10 7.58
CA ARG A 174 12.22 3.80 6.90
C ARG A 174 13.15 3.69 5.67
N ALA A 175 13.19 4.71 4.83
CA ALA A 175 14.10 4.71 3.68
C ALA A 175 15.55 4.91 4.11
N ALA A 176 15.81 5.68 5.15
CA ALA A 176 17.14 5.90 5.71
C ALA A 176 17.75 4.60 6.24
N GLU A 177 16.96 3.77 6.94
CA GLU A 177 17.36 2.43 7.38
C GLU A 177 17.74 1.53 6.20
N LEU A 178 16.92 1.50 5.13
CA LEU A 178 17.20 0.69 3.92
C LEU A 178 18.46 1.13 3.21
N MET A 179 18.69 2.44 3.12
CA MET A 179 19.81 3.05 2.43
C MET A 179 21.06 3.19 3.32
N ALA A 180 20.98 2.85 4.60
CA ALA A 180 22.04 2.99 5.60
C ALA A 180 22.62 4.44 5.64
N CYS A 181 21.71 5.44 5.69
CA CYS A 181 22.06 6.85 5.83
C CYS A 181 21.19 7.52 6.91
N ALA A 182 21.45 8.79 7.22
CA ALA A 182 20.66 9.52 8.20
C ALA A 182 19.27 9.91 7.60
N PRO A 183 18.18 9.92 8.40
CA PRO A 183 16.90 10.46 7.96
C PRO A 183 16.93 11.99 7.91
N GLY A 184 15.93 12.58 7.24
CA GLY A 184 15.74 14.03 7.17
C GLY A 184 16.13 14.64 5.82
N ARG A 185 16.60 15.88 5.85
CA ARG A 185 16.95 16.64 4.63
C ARG A 185 18.39 16.44 4.23
N HIS A 186 18.59 16.26 2.92
CA HIS A 186 19.88 16.02 2.28
C HIS A 186 20.00 16.88 1.00
N ARG A 187 21.20 16.91 0.43
CA ARG A 187 21.34 17.24 -0.99
C ARG A 187 21.06 16.01 -1.83
N ALA A 188 20.35 16.15 -2.93
CA ALA A 188 20.00 15.01 -3.80
C ALA A 188 21.25 14.21 -4.23
N ALA A 189 22.38 14.88 -4.49
CA ALA A 189 23.64 14.25 -4.82
C ALA A 189 24.20 13.34 -3.71
N GLU A 190 23.93 13.62 -2.44
CA GLU A 190 24.38 12.83 -1.29
C GLU A 190 23.66 11.48 -1.21
N LEU A 191 22.41 11.40 -1.70
CA LEU A 191 21.63 10.16 -1.72
C LEU A 191 21.98 9.24 -2.89
N ALA A 192 22.70 9.71 -3.90
CA ALA A 192 23.06 8.92 -5.08
C ALA A 192 23.92 7.69 -4.76
N ALA A 193 24.89 7.81 -3.86
CA ALA A 193 25.74 6.70 -3.45
C ALA A 193 25.00 5.67 -2.57
N PRO A 194 24.23 6.04 -1.51
CA PRO A 194 23.38 5.14 -0.75
C PRO A 194 22.35 4.41 -1.61
N MET A 195 21.67 5.10 -2.53
CA MET A 195 20.68 4.51 -3.45
C MET A 195 21.33 3.47 -4.38
N ARG A 196 22.52 3.78 -4.91
CA ARG A 196 23.29 2.83 -5.72
C ARG A 196 23.71 1.61 -4.90
N ALA A 197 24.19 1.81 -3.68
CA ALA A 197 24.60 0.72 -2.80
C ALA A 197 23.41 -0.19 -2.44
N LEU A 198 22.24 0.38 -2.15
CA LEU A 198 21.01 -0.40 -1.92
C LEU A 198 20.67 -1.25 -3.15
N ARG A 199 20.66 -0.65 -4.35
CA ARG A 199 20.33 -1.35 -5.60
C ARG A 199 21.31 -2.50 -5.88
N GLN A 200 22.62 -2.29 -5.64
CA GLN A 200 23.64 -3.33 -5.83
C GLN A 200 23.54 -4.49 -4.83
N ARG A 201 22.91 -4.29 -3.69
CA ARG A 201 22.65 -5.34 -2.70
C ARG A 201 21.44 -6.21 -3.06
N CYS A 202 20.61 -5.77 -4.03
CA CYS A 202 19.43 -6.53 -4.46
C CYS A 202 19.83 -7.72 -5.35
N ASP A 203 19.16 -8.84 -5.18
CA ASP A 203 19.40 -10.07 -5.95
C ASP A 203 19.13 -9.87 -7.44
N ASN A 204 18.16 -9.02 -7.78
CA ASN A 204 17.80 -8.66 -9.14
C ASN A 204 18.43 -7.34 -9.63
N HIS A 205 19.61 -6.97 -9.11
CA HIS A 205 20.29 -5.70 -9.41
C HIS A 205 20.49 -5.41 -10.91
N ALA A 206 20.69 -6.43 -11.74
CA ALA A 206 20.85 -6.24 -13.19
C ALA A 206 19.60 -5.66 -13.87
N GLU A 207 18.41 -6.10 -13.48
CA GLU A 207 17.13 -5.55 -13.94
C GLU A 207 16.97 -4.10 -13.46
N LEU A 208 17.30 -3.86 -12.18
CA LEU A 208 17.19 -2.55 -11.55
C LEU A 208 18.16 -1.53 -12.18
N ASP A 209 19.34 -1.96 -12.60
CA ASP A 209 20.30 -1.11 -13.31
C ASP A 209 19.79 -0.72 -14.71
N GLN A 210 19.11 -1.61 -15.43
CA GLN A 210 18.46 -1.29 -16.69
C GLN A 210 17.33 -0.26 -16.51
N ALA A 211 16.49 -0.44 -15.47
CA ALA A 211 15.43 0.52 -15.16
C ALA A 211 16.00 1.90 -14.80
N TYR A 212 17.07 1.93 -14.00
CA TYR A 212 17.76 3.16 -13.66
C TYR A 212 18.38 3.87 -14.89
N ALA A 213 18.97 3.11 -15.82
CA ALA A 213 19.50 3.67 -17.06
C ALA A 213 18.39 4.35 -17.90
N ARG A 214 17.20 3.75 -17.96
CA ARG A 214 16.02 4.36 -18.60
C ARG A 214 15.58 5.64 -17.90
N GLN A 215 15.55 5.64 -16.57
CA GLN A 215 15.21 6.80 -15.76
C GLN A 215 16.17 7.99 -16.00
N MET A 216 17.46 7.71 -16.18
CA MET A 216 18.45 8.75 -16.48
C MET A 216 18.29 9.35 -17.89
N GLY A 217 17.68 8.61 -18.81
CA GLY A 217 17.41 9.07 -20.18
C GLY A 217 16.06 9.78 -20.36
N ASP A 218 15.14 9.62 -19.42
CA ASP A 218 13.79 10.19 -19.48
C ASP A 218 13.33 10.72 -18.13
N VAL A 219 13.20 12.03 -18.00
CA VAL A 219 12.76 12.73 -16.78
C VAL A 219 11.33 12.31 -16.37
N ASN A 220 10.49 11.97 -17.34
CA ASN A 220 9.11 11.53 -17.10
C ASN A 220 8.98 10.02 -16.83
N PHE A 221 10.09 9.30 -16.85
CA PHE A 221 10.07 7.86 -16.60
C PHE A 221 9.46 7.55 -15.24
N ALA A 222 8.46 6.69 -15.24
CA ALA A 222 7.84 6.12 -14.05
C ALA A 222 7.98 4.61 -14.11
N SER A 223 8.24 3.96 -12.98
CA SER A 223 8.31 2.50 -12.90
C SER A 223 7.87 2.02 -11.53
N LYS A 224 7.35 0.80 -11.53
CA LYS A 224 7.00 0.06 -10.35
C LYS A 224 7.64 -1.32 -10.46
N LEU A 225 8.64 -1.60 -9.63
CA LEU A 225 9.47 -2.80 -9.69
C LEU A 225 9.66 -3.39 -8.30
N ASN A 226 9.82 -4.71 -8.25
CA ASN A 226 10.20 -5.40 -7.03
C ASN A 226 11.73 -5.37 -6.87
N TRP A 227 12.18 -4.91 -5.71
CA TRP A 227 13.57 -4.96 -5.28
C TRP A 227 13.72 -6.07 -4.25
N THR A 228 14.41 -7.15 -4.61
CA THR A 228 14.57 -8.34 -3.74
C THR A 228 15.89 -8.26 -3.00
N LEU A 229 15.84 -8.21 -1.68
CA LEU A 229 16.98 -8.09 -0.80
C LEU A 229 17.00 -9.28 0.19
N GLY A 230 17.60 -10.39 -0.20
CA GLY A 230 17.56 -11.65 0.55
C GLY A 230 16.11 -12.13 0.71
N GLU A 231 15.66 -12.30 1.96
CA GLU A 231 14.29 -12.76 2.24
C GLU A 231 13.21 -11.66 2.12
N ARG A 232 13.61 -10.42 1.92
CA ARG A 232 12.67 -9.28 1.84
C ARG A 232 12.48 -8.82 0.40
N THR A 233 11.24 -8.49 0.07
CA THR A 233 10.89 -7.88 -1.22
C THR A 233 10.20 -6.56 -1.00
N PHE A 234 10.75 -5.52 -1.61
CA PHE A 234 10.17 -4.18 -1.61
C PHE A 234 9.59 -3.87 -2.99
N GLU A 235 8.32 -3.50 -3.02
CA GLU A 235 7.75 -2.86 -4.18
C GLU A 235 8.22 -1.40 -4.20
N VAL A 236 8.99 -1.02 -5.21
CA VAL A 236 9.53 0.33 -5.35
C VAL A 236 8.82 1.02 -6.50
N ASP A 237 8.01 2.01 -6.13
CA ASP A 237 7.33 2.90 -7.08
C ASP A 237 8.12 4.20 -7.19
N THR A 238 8.48 4.59 -8.41
CA THR A 238 9.15 5.85 -8.68
C THR A 238 8.50 6.59 -9.83
N HIS A 239 8.21 7.87 -9.59
CA HIS A 239 7.63 8.74 -10.61
C HIS A 239 8.04 10.19 -10.38
N PRO A 240 8.00 11.03 -11.43
CA PRO A 240 8.26 12.46 -11.30
C PRO A 240 7.15 13.13 -10.49
N VAL A 241 7.52 14.07 -9.62
CA VAL A 241 6.59 14.90 -8.86
C VAL A 241 6.33 16.18 -9.65
N ARG A 242 5.07 16.42 -9.99
CA ARG A 242 4.65 17.67 -10.66
C ARG A 242 4.54 18.78 -9.62
N GLY A 243 5.46 19.73 -9.65
CA GLY A 243 5.53 20.87 -8.76
C GLY A 243 6.36 22.00 -9.39
N ASN A 244 6.87 22.95 -8.59
CA ASN A 244 7.64 24.11 -9.04
C ASN A 244 9.03 23.76 -9.61
N GLY A 245 9.12 22.79 -10.54
CA GLY A 245 10.38 22.39 -11.17
C GLY A 245 10.24 21.14 -12.01
N GLU A 246 11.23 20.89 -12.88
CA GLU A 246 11.25 19.79 -13.85
C GLU A 246 11.90 18.49 -13.30
N HIS A 247 12.57 18.56 -12.12
CA HIS A 247 13.45 17.48 -11.64
C HIS A 247 12.96 16.77 -10.39
N GLY A 248 11.79 17.13 -9.85
CA GLY A 248 11.21 16.49 -8.68
C GLY A 248 10.90 15.01 -8.91
N ARG A 249 11.27 14.15 -7.96
CA ARG A 249 11.02 12.71 -8.05
C ARG A 249 10.78 12.10 -6.68
N ILE A 250 9.88 11.14 -6.64
CA ILE A 250 9.64 10.33 -5.44
C ILE A 250 10.01 8.87 -5.70
N TRP A 251 10.53 8.21 -4.68
CA TRP A 251 10.63 6.76 -4.56
C TRP A 251 9.89 6.34 -3.30
N LEU A 252 9.00 5.37 -3.47
CA LEU A 252 8.23 4.77 -2.40
C LEU A 252 8.63 3.30 -2.29
N PHE A 253 9.18 2.90 -1.14
CA PHE A 253 9.62 1.53 -0.84
C PHE A 253 8.61 0.88 0.08
N THR A 254 7.76 0.03 -0.45
CA THR A 254 6.76 -0.71 0.33
C THR A 254 7.23 -2.14 0.54
N ASP A 255 7.36 -2.59 1.78
CA ASP A 255 7.66 -3.99 2.07
C ASP A 255 6.44 -4.85 1.76
N VAL A 256 6.53 -5.67 0.71
CA VAL A 256 5.45 -6.56 0.25
C VAL A 256 5.77 -8.04 0.54
N THR A 257 6.78 -8.31 1.36
CA THR A 257 7.24 -9.66 1.65
C THR A 257 6.12 -10.55 2.18
N ALA A 258 5.40 -10.07 3.19
CA ALA A 258 4.31 -10.82 3.80
C ALA A 258 3.15 -11.05 2.82
N ASP A 259 2.82 -10.06 2.00
CA ASP A 259 1.75 -10.15 1.01
C ASP A 259 2.09 -11.16 -0.09
N LEU A 260 3.34 -11.16 -0.57
CA LEU A 260 3.79 -12.13 -1.57
C LEU A 260 3.83 -13.55 -1.02
N LEU A 261 4.30 -13.76 0.21
CA LEU A 261 4.29 -15.06 0.87
C LEU A 261 2.87 -15.56 1.09
N MET A 262 1.97 -14.71 1.55
CA MET A 262 0.56 -15.05 1.71
C MET A 262 -0.10 -15.40 0.37
N ALA A 263 0.16 -14.60 -0.68
CA ALA A 263 -0.35 -14.88 -2.02
C ALA A 263 0.19 -16.19 -2.58
N ALA A 264 1.47 -16.52 -2.34
CA ALA A 264 2.07 -17.78 -2.75
C ALA A 264 1.44 -18.97 -2.00
N GLU A 265 1.22 -18.84 -0.68
CA GLU A 265 0.57 -19.88 0.11
C GLU A 265 -0.90 -20.08 -0.29
N LEU A 266 -1.63 -19.00 -0.52
CA LEU A 266 -3.00 -19.09 -1.04
C LEU A 266 -3.05 -19.79 -2.41
N ARG A 267 -2.10 -19.46 -3.31
CA ARG A 267 -1.99 -20.17 -4.61
C ARG A 267 -1.68 -21.65 -4.39
N ARG A 268 -0.74 -21.98 -3.50
CA ARG A 268 -0.39 -23.36 -3.18
C ARG A 268 -1.60 -24.13 -2.65
N LEU A 269 -2.35 -23.56 -1.71
CA LEU A 269 -3.58 -24.14 -1.16
C LEU A 269 -4.68 -24.30 -2.22
N ALA A 270 -4.78 -23.36 -3.15
CA ALA A 270 -5.76 -23.41 -4.24
C ALA A 270 -5.38 -24.38 -5.37
N SER A 271 -4.08 -24.68 -5.54
CA SER A 271 -3.54 -25.45 -6.67
C SER A 271 -3.13 -26.88 -6.31
N SER A 272 -2.97 -27.22 -5.03
CA SER A 272 -2.52 -28.54 -4.59
C SER A 272 -3.64 -29.30 -3.88
N ASP A 273 -3.58 -30.63 -3.95
CA ASP A 273 -4.40 -31.51 -3.12
C ASP A 273 -3.87 -31.51 -1.67
N PRO A 274 -4.70 -31.20 -0.66
CA PRO A 274 -4.23 -31.03 0.72
C PRO A 274 -3.73 -32.32 1.36
N LEU A 275 -4.15 -33.50 0.86
CA LEU A 275 -3.70 -34.77 1.40
C LEU A 275 -2.35 -35.20 0.81
N THR A 276 -2.22 -35.15 -0.51
CA THR A 276 -1.09 -35.76 -1.22
C THR A 276 0.00 -34.75 -1.62
N GLY A 277 -0.31 -33.44 -1.59
CA GLY A 277 0.62 -32.38 -1.96
C GLY A 277 0.87 -32.24 -3.47
N VAL A 278 0.37 -33.16 -4.31
CA VAL A 278 0.43 -32.99 -5.77
C VAL A 278 -0.61 -32.00 -6.23
N PRO A 279 -0.50 -31.44 -7.45
CA PRO A 279 -1.54 -30.62 -8.06
C PRO A 279 -2.93 -31.21 -7.91
N ASN A 280 -3.93 -30.37 -7.67
CA ASN A 280 -5.32 -30.77 -7.66
C ASN A 280 -5.91 -30.73 -9.08
N ARG A 281 -7.12 -31.24 -9.24
CA ARG A 281 -7.83 -31.28 -10.51
C ARG A 281 -7.92 -29.92 -11.20
N ARG A 282 -8.26 -28.87 -10.45
CA ARG A 282 -8.39 -27.51 -10.99
C ARG A 282 -7.07 -27.02 -11.60
N HIS A 283 -5.97 -27.18 -10.86
CA HIS A 283 -4.65 -26.76 -11.33
C HIS A 283 -4.21 -27.58 -12.56
N PHE A 284 -4.55 -28.87 -12.59
CA PHE A 284 -4.31 -29.72 -13.76
C PHE A 284 -5.04 -29.19 -14.99
N GLU A 285 -6.34 -28.86 -14.88
CA GLU A 285 -7.13 -28.32 -15.98
C GLU A 285 -6.58 -26.97 -16.50
N GLU A 286 -6.21 -26.06 -15.59
CA GLU A 286 -5.62 -24.75 -15.91
C GLU A 286 -4.26 -24.88 -16.64
N CYS A 287 -3.37 -25.74 -16.15
CA CYS A 287 -2.02 -25.90 -16.75
C CYS A 287 -2.05 -26.73 -18.02
N SER A 288 -2.94 -27.72 -18.12
CA SER A 288 -3.03 -28.60 -19.28
C SER A 288 -3.34 -27.85 -20.57
N ALA A 289 -4.23 -26.85 -20.52
CA ALA A 289 -4.57 -26.02 -21.67
C ALA A 289 -3.32 -25.28 -22.24
N GLN A 290 -2.48 -24.76 -21.34
CA GLN A 290 -1.24 -24.08 -21.75
C GLN A 290 -0.19 -25.05 -22.32
N ILE A 291 -0.04 -26.22 -21.70
CA ILE A 291 0.89 -27.26 -22.17
C ILE A 291 0.46 -27.77 -23.56
N ILE A 292 -0.81 -28.07 -23.74
CA ILE A 292 -1.36 -28.55 -25.02
C ILE A 292 -1.11 -27.49 -26.10
N ALA A 293 -1.53 -26.24 -25.90
CA ALA A 293 -1.33 -25.16 -26.85
C ALA A 293 0.15 -24.95 -27.22
N ALA A 294 1.07 -25.04 -26.27
CA ALA A 294 2.51 -24.92 -26.54
C ALA A 294 3.06 -26.10 -27.34
N ARG A 295 2.51 -27.32 -27.18
CA ARG A 295 2.92 -28.51 -27.92
C ARG A 295 2.34 -28.56 -29.32
N GLU A 296 1.11 -28.12 -29.49
CA GLU A 296 0.46 -27.90 -30.77
C GLU A 296 1.30 -27.01 -31.66
N ALA A 297 1.73 -25.86 -31.14
CA ALA A 297 2.59 -24.93 -31.88
C ALA A 297 3.91 -25.57 -32.37
N GLN A 298 4.36 -26.65 -31.73
CA GLN A 298 5.59 -27.38 -32.02
C GLN A 298 5.34 -28.67 -32.82
N GLY A 299 4.09 -29.03 -33.11
CA GLY A 299 3.74 -30.29 -33.79
C GLY A 299 4.03 -31.55 -32.97
N HIS A 300 4.01 -31.44 -31.61
CA HIS A 300 4.30 -32.53 -30.73
C HIS A 300 3.03 -33.18 -30.15
N ALA A 301 2.99 -34.50 -30.06
CA ALA A 301 1.94 -35.24 -29.43
C ALA A 301 1.88 -34.99 -27.90
N VAL A 302 0.70 -35.08 -27.35
CA VAL A 302 0.44 -35.13 -25.90
C VAL A 302 -0.28 -36.42 -25.53
N ALA A 303 -0.15 -36.87 -24.29
CA ALA A 303 -0.89 -38.05 -23.81
C ALA A 303 -1.43 -37.80 -22.41
N VAL A 304 -2.64 -38.32 -22.18
CA VAL A 304 -3.27 -38.33 -20.85
C VAL A 304 -3.26 -39.74 -20.31
N LEU A 305 -2.86 -39.89 -19.05
CA LEU A 305 -2.96 -41.15 -18.31
C LEU A 305 -3.92 -40.95 -17.13
N MET A 306 -5.00 -41.70 -17.07
CA MET A 306 -5.86 -41.84 -15.88
C MET A 306 -5.37 -43.00 -15.03
N VAL A 307 -5.23 -42.80 -13.76
CA VAL A 307 -4.67 -43.77 -12.78
C VAL A 307 -5.62 -43.91 -11.62
N ASP A 308 -5.89 -45.17 -11.23
CA ASP A 308 -6.78 -45.48 -10.08
C ASP A 308 -6.13 -46.53 -9.19
N VAL A 309 -6.25 -46.34 -7.87
CA VAL A 309 -5.71 -47.27 -6.88
C VAL A 309 -6.63 -48.47 -6.72
N ASP A 310 -6.15 -49.61 -7.17
CA ASP A 310 -6.94 -50.85 -7.13
C ASP A 310 -7.40 -51.22 -5.72
N HIS A 311 -8.70 -51.52 -5.61
CA HIS A 311 -9.29 -51.96 -4.33
C HIS A 311 -9.09 -50.99 -3.14
N PHE A 312 -8.96 -49.68 -3.38
CA PHE A 312 -8.70 -48.71 -2.33
C PHE A 312 -9.76 -48.72 -1.22
N LYS A 313 -11.02 -48.89 -1.57
CA LYS A 313 -12.08 -49.05 -0.59
C LYS A 313 -11.80 -50.22 0.37
N LYS A 314 -11.33 -51.38 -0.14
CA LYS A 314 -10.99 -52.53 0.71
C LYS A 314 -9.81 -52.21 1.65
N ILE A 315 -8.86 -51.39 1.23
CA ILE A 315 -7.78 -50.92 2.09
C ILE A 315 -8.35 -50.08 3.24
N ASN A 316 -9.23 -49.15 2.95
CA ASN A 316 -9.91 -48.32 3.96
C ASN A 316 -10.77 -49.18 4.91
N ASP A 317 -11.56 -50.12 4.37
CA ASP A 317 -12.45 -51.00 5.17
C ASP A 317 -11.65 -51.93 6.10
N THR A 318 -10.40 -52.29 5.69
CA THR A 318 -9.55 -53.23 6.45
C THR A 318 -8.66 -52.53 7.47
N HIS A 319 -8.10 -51.36 7.12
CA HIS A 319 -7.03 -50.70 7.88
C HIS A 319 -7.44 -49.33 8.41
N GLY A 320 -8.60 -48.82 8.03
CA GLY A 320 -9.11 -47.50 8.40
C GLY A 320 -8.65 -46.40 7.45
N HIS A 321 -9.42 -45.30 7.40
CA HIS A 321 -9.14 -44.13 6.55
C HIS A 321 -7.77 -43.53 6.76
N PRO A 322 -7.19 -43.40 7.99
CA PRO A 322 -5.87 -42.84 8.17
C PRO A 322 -4.76 -43.64 7.47
N VAL A 323 -4.91 -44.94 7.38
CA VAL A 323 -4.00 -45.83 6.65
C VAL A 323 -4.15 -45.65 5.15
N GLY A 324 -5.40 -45.56 4.66
CA GLY A 324 -5.70 -45.23 3.28
C GLY A 324 -5.10 -43.91 2.82
N ASP A 325 -5.17 -42.90 3.68
CA ASP A 325 -4.56 -41.58 3.43
C ASP A 325 -3.03 -41.66 3.24
N GLU A 326 -2.36 -42.44 4.08
CA GLU A 326 -0.90 -42.69 3.94
C GLU A 326 -0.59 -43.51 2.66
N VAL A 327 -1.46 -44.42 2.28
CA VAL A 327 -1.34 -45.14 1.01
C VAL A 327 -1.45 -44.18 -0.18
N LEU A 328 -2.41 -43.26 -0.19
CA LEU A 328 -2.56 -42.26 -1.25
C LEU A 328 -1.34 -41.31 -1.32
N LYS A 329 -0.80 -40.89 -0.19
CA LYS A 329 0.43 -40.09 -0.13
C LYS A 329 1.63 -40.85 -0.76
N ALA A 330 1.77 -42.13 -0.43
CA ALA A 330 2.84 -42.95 -0.95
C ALA A 330 2.67 -43.21 -2.45
N VAL A 331 1.44 -43.45 -2.94
CA VAL A 331 1.14 -43.59 -4.37
C VAL A 331 1.48 -42.30 -5.10
N ALA A 332 1.00 -41.15 -4.62
CA ALA A 332 1.29 -39.84 -5.25
C ALA A 332 2.79 -39.60 -5.38
N ARG A 333 3.56 -39.83 -4.31
CA ARG A 333 5.01 -39.68 -4.33
C ARG A 333 5.70 -40.58 -5.32
N ARG A 334 5.41 -41.92 -5.30
CA ARG A 334 6.03 -42.88 -6.23
C ARG A 334 5.69 -42.61 -7.68
N CYS A 335 4.43 -42.20 -7.95
CA CYS A 335 4.03 -41.81 -9.31
C CYS A 335 4.78 -40.56 -9.76
N ARG A 336 4.94 -39.55 -8.90
CA ARG A 336 5.67 -38.32 -9.24
C ARG A 336 7.16 -38.62 -9.52
N GLU A 337 7.79 -39.48 -8.72
CA GLU A 337 9.17 -39.92 -8.92
C GLU A 337 9.37 -40.75 -10.22
N ALA A 338 8.33 -41.44 -10.65
CA ALA A 338 8.36 -42.23 -11.89
C ALA A 338 8.10 -41.38 -13.16
N LEU A 339 7.65 -40.14 -13.04
CA LEU A 339 7.39 -39.22 -14.12
C LEU A 339 8.57 -38.26 -14.34
N ARG A 340 8.67 -37.64 -15.51
CA ARG A 340 9.65 -36.63 -15.83
C ARG A 340 9.21 -35.27 -15.21
N ASP A 341 10.14 -34.35 -14.95
CA ASP A 341 9.83 -33.04 -14.39
C ASP A 341 8.88 -32.21 -15.25
N ARG A 342 8.90 -32.39 -16.56
CA ARG A 342 8.04 -31.73 -17.53
C ARG A 342 6.63 -32.31 -17.62
N ASP A 343 6.37 -33.50 -17.02
CA ASP A 343 5.07 -34.12 -17.01
C ASP A 343 4.23 -33.56 -15.84
N LEU A 344 2.97 -33.21 -16.13
CA LEU A 344 2.06 -32.72 -15.13
C LEU A 344 1.35 -33.91 -14.48
N PHE A 345 1.34 -33.97 -13.15
CA PHE A 345 0.69 -35.06 -12.40
C PHE A 345 -0.17 -34.46 -11.31
N ALA A 346 -1.41 -34.93 -11.16
CA ALA A 346 -2.39 -34.37 -10.24
C ALA A 346 -3.27 -35.45 -9.63
N ARG A 347 -3.88 -35.15 -8.48
CA ARG A 347 -4.99 -35.93 -7.94
C ARG A 347 -6.29 -35.43 -8.55
N PHE A 348 -7.03 -36.32 -9.23
CA PHE A 348 -8.21 -35.98 -10.00
C PHE A 348 -9.50 -36.21 -9.23
N GLY A 349 -9.52 -37.21 -8.32
CA GLY A 349 -10.63 -37.60 -7.50
C GLY A 349 -10.19 -38.29 -6.21
N GLY A 350 -11.05 -38.98 -5.52
CA GLY A 350 -10.78 -39.64 -4.24
C GLY A 350 -9.54 -40.52 -4.24
N GLU A 351 -9.51 -41.55 -5.12
CA GLU A 351 -8.42 -42.50 -5.28
C GLU A 351 -7.80 -42.45 -6.69
N GLU A 352 -8.21 -41.43 -7.48
CA GLU A 352 -7.85 -41.24 -8.88
C GLU A 352 -6.80 -40.16 -9.05
N PHE A 353 -5.83 -40.42 -9.92
CA PHE A 353 -4.80 -39.51 -10.33
C PHE A 353 -4.78 -39.37 -11.85
N ILE A 354 -4.25 -38.27 -12.35
CA ILE A 354 -4.12 -37.97 -13.77
C ILE A 354 -2.72 -37.47 -14.08
N ALA A 355 -2.18 -37.89 -15.22
CA ALA A 355 -0.94 -37.33 -15.73
C ALA A 355 -1.12 -36.83 -17.18
N LEU A 356 -0.53 -35.66 -17.49
CA LEU A 356 -0.35 -35.17 -18.85
C LEU A 356 1.11 -35.32 -19.21
N LEU A 357 1.39 -36.18 -20.20
CA LEU A 357 2.75 -36.43 -20.68
C LEU A 357 3.04 -35.51 -21.87
N SER A 358 4.14 -34.79 -21.77
CA SER A 358 4.70 -34.02 -22.90
C SER A 358 5.61 -34.92 -23.74
N ALA A 359 5.10 -36.05 -24.21
CA ALA A 359 5.89 -37.04 -24.90
C ALA A 359 6.16 -36.63 -26.34
N PRO A 360 7.42 -36.50 -26.77
CA PRO A 360 7.76 -36.30 -28.17
C PRO A 360 7.61 -37.57 -29.01
N VAL A 361 7.59 -38.75 -28.35
CA VAL A 361 7.55 -40.06 -29.00
C VAL A 361 6.34 -40.84 -28.52
N ILE A 362 5.41 -41.15 -29.42
CA ILE A 362 4.15 -41.84 -29.13
C ILE A 362 4.40 -43.23 -28.50
N ASP A 363 5.38 -43.97 -29.00
CA ASP A 363 5.76 -45.30 -28.50
C ASP A 363 6.28 -45.30 -27.06
N GLU A 364 6.71 -44.16 -26.50
CA GLU A 364 7.13 -44.06 -25.13
C GLU A 364 5.97 -43.92 -24.13
N VAL A 365 4.75 -43.60 -24.55
CA VAL A 365 3.60 -43.41 -23.69
C VAL A 365 3.21 -44.70 -22.96
N PRO A 366 3.04 -45.86 -23.60
CA PRO A 366 2.78 -47.12 -22.92
C PRO A 366 3.90 -47.49 -21.93
N VAL A 367 5.16 -47.20 -22.27
CA VAL A 367 6.32 -47.45 -21.41
C VAL A 367 6.25 -46.60 -20.16
N ALA A 368 5.88 -45.31 -20.27
CA ALA A 368 5.67 -44.42 -19.13
C ALA A 368 4.51 -44.91 -18.22
N ALA A 369 3.41 -45.34 -18.82
CA ALA A 369 2.27 -45.89 -18.08
C ALA A 369 2.65 -47.18 -17.30
N GLU A 370 3.39 -48.10 -17.96
CA GLU A 370 3.89 -49.32 -17.30
C GLU A 370 4.91 -48.99 -16.20
N ARG A 371 5.75 -47.99 -16.38
CA ARG A 371 6.65 -47.52 -15.33
C ARG A 371 5.92 -47.03 -14.09
N LEU A 372 4.81 -46.29 -14.25
CA LEU A 372 3.93 -45.88 -13.15
C LEU A 372 3.36 -47.10 -12.44
N ARG A 373 2.76 -48.04 -13.19
CA ARG A 373 2.19 -49.26 -12.63
C ARG A 373 3.23 -50.07 -11.84
N HIS A 374 4.40 -50.27 -12.41
CA HIS A 374 5.48 -51.01 -11.79
C HIS A 374 6.00 -50.32 -10.54
N ALA A 375 6.13 -48.97 -10.52
CA ALA A 375 6.60 -48.23 -9.37
C ALA A 375 5.71 -48.41 -8.12
N ILE A 376 4.42 -48.69 -8.34
CA ILE A 376 3.50 -48.97 -7.23
C ILE A 376 3.48 -50.46 -6.87
N ALA A 377 3.43 -51.35 -7.84
CA ALA A 377 3.27 -52.81 -7.60
C ALA A 377 4.59 -53.50 -7.16
N ALA A 378 5.75 -52.92 -7.42
CA ALA A 378 7.03 -53.53 -7.16
C ALA A 378 7.28 -53.84 -5.67
N GLU A 379 6.85 -52.93 -4.79
CA GLU A 379 7.07 -53.04 -3.36
C GLU A 379 5.84 -52.63 -2.58
N PRO A 380 5.43 -53.42 -1.52
CA PRO A 380 4.33 -53.03 -0.64
C PRO A 380 4.59 -51.63 -0.01
N ILE A 381 3.51 -50.89 0.23
CA ILE A 381 3.55 -49.67 0.97
C ILE A 381 3.54 -50.00 2.47
N THR A 382 4.51 -49.45 3.21
CA THR A 382 4.60 -49.69 4.65
C THR A 382 4.03 -48.50 5.42
N VAL A 383 2.95 -48.75 6.19
CA VAL A 383 2.31 -47.74 7.04
C VAL A 383 2.29 -48.26 8.48
N ALA A 384 2.89 -47.51 9.41
CA ALA A 384 2.94 -47.89 10.83
C ALA A 384 3.46 -49.34 11.05
N GLY A 385 4.40 -49.82 10.24
CA GLY A 385 4.96 -51.17 10.32
C GLY A 385 4.16 -52.25 9.59
N VAL A 386 2.98 -51.96 9.06
CA VAL A 386 2.16 -52.90 8.29
C VAL A 386 2.50 -52.77 6.80
N ARG A 387 2.81 -53.87 6.15
CA ARG A 387 3.07 -53.94 4.71
C ARG A 387 1.79 -54.20 3.93
N ILE A 388 1.39 -53.22 3.13
CA ILE A 388 0.13 -53.25 2.37
C ILE A 388 0.48 -53.40 0.88
N PRO A 389 0.14 -54.52 0.24
CA PRO A 389 0.28 -54.63 -1.20
C PRO A 389 -0.72 -53.74 -1.91
N VAL A 390 -0.21 -52.88 -2.77
CA VAL A 390 -1.01 -51.89 -3.53
C VAL A 390 -0.68 -52.06 -5.01
N SER A 391 -1.67 -51.97 -5.86
CA SER A 391 -1.53 -51.86 -7.31
C SER A 391 -2.36 -50.73 -7.85
N ILE A 392 -2.08 -50.31 -9.08
CA ILE A 392 -2.85 -49.31 -9.80
C ILE A 392 -3.26 -49.85 -11.17
N SER A 393 -4.40 -49.44 -11.64
CA SER A 393 -4.83 -49.58 -13.03
C SER A 393 -4.58 -48.25 -13.75
N VAL A 394 -4.13 -48.30 -15.00
CA VAL A 394 -3.80 -47.13 -15.80
C VAL A 394 -4.53 -47.23 -17.15
N GLY A 395 -5.26 -46.19 -17.50
CA GLY A 395 -5.81 -45.96 -18.82
C GLY A 395 -5.11 -44.80 -19.51
N GLY A 396 -4.67 -44.97 -20.76
CA GLY A 396 -3.98 -43.94 -21.51
C GLY A 396 -4.64 -43.56 -22.81
N ALA A 397 -4.60 -42.30 -23.17
CA ALA A 397 -5.03 -41.79 -24.48
C ALA A 397 -3.95 -40.87 -25.04
N ILE A 398 -3.73 -40.99 -26.38
CA ILE A 398 -2.74 -40.18 -27.10
C ILE A 398 -3.50 -39.25 -28.05
N GLY A 399 -3.12 -37.97 -28.03
CA GLY A 399 -3.52 -36.94 -28.98
C GLY A 399 -2.37 -36.59 -29.88
N GLU A 400 -2.53 -36.80 -31.17
CA GLU A 400 -1.55 -36.39 -32.16
C GLU A 400 -1.80 -34.95 -32.56
N ALA A 401 -0.74 -34.13 -32.59
CA ALA A 401 -0.80 -32.78 -33.14
C ALA A 401 -0.79 -32.92 -34.68
N LEU A 402 -1.94 -32.81 -35.29
CA LEU A 402 -2.05 -32.75 -36.77
C LEU A 402 -1.90 -31.27 -37.19
N PRO A 403 -0.95 -30.92 -38.06
CA PRO A 403 -0.86 -29.58 -38.61
C PRO A 403 -2.14 -29.18 -39.33
N GLY A 404 -2.89 -28.21 -38.78
CA GLY A 404 -4.14 -27.70 -39.38
C GLY A 404 -5.40 -28.52 -39.12
N GLY A 405 -5.35 -29.54 -38.25
CA GLY A 405 -6.53 -30.30 -37.78
C GLY A 405 -7.10 -29.76 -36.50
N ASP A 406 -8.39 -30.00 -36.27
CA ASP A 406 -9.00 -29.80 -34.94
C ASP A 406 -8.31 -30.76 -33.96
N GLN A 407 -7.68 -30.17 -32.95
CA GLN A 407 -6.97 -30.93 -31.94
C GLN A 407 -7.96 -31.55 -30.95
N PRO A 408 -7.68 -32.76 -30.43
CA PRO A 408 -8.52 -33.29 -29.36
C PRO A 408 -8.44 -32.37 -28.15
N LEU A 409 -9.59 -31.86 -27.74
CA LEU A 409 -9.74 -31.09 -26.52
C LEU A 409 -9.28 -31.98 -25.35
N LEU A 410 -8.70 -31.37 -24.31
CA LEU A 410 -8.31 -32.09 -23.09
C LEU A 410 -9.42 -33.03 -22.59
N GLU A 411 -10.67 -32.58 -22.67
CA GLU A 411 -11.86 -33.34 -22.26
C GLU A 411 -12.00 -34.67 -23.04
N GLU A 412 -11.72 -34.66 -24.34
CA GLU A 412 -11.76 -35.87 -25.20
C GLU A 412 -10.65 -36.87 -24.81
N LEU A 413 -9.43 -36.38 -24.57
CA LEU A 413 -8.34 -37.22 -24.10
C LEU A 413 -8.60 -37.83 -22.73
N VAL A 414 -9.18 -37.04 -21.82
CA VAL A 414 -9.58 -37.55 -20.52
C VAL A 414 -10.67 -38.61 -20.64
N ALA A 415 -11.71 -38.38 -21.44
CA ALA A 415 -12.79 -39.36 -21.63
C ALA A 415 -12.26 -40.68 -22.18
N ARG A 416 -11.39 -40.63 -23.22
CA ARG A 416 -10.77 -41.83 -23.82
C ARG A 416 -9.84 -42.55 -22.84
N ALA A 417 -9.08 -41.84 -22.02
CA ALA A 417 -8.23 -42.43 -21.00
C ALA A 417 -9.08 -43.09 -19.89
N ASP A 418 -10.20 -42.51 -19.53
CA ASP A 418 -11.13 -43.09 -18.55
C ASP A 418 -11.79 -44.40 -19.07
N GLU A 419 -12.23 -44.44 -20.33
CA GLU A 419 -12.72 -45.70 -20.95
C GLU A 419 -11.62 -46.77 -20.93
N ALA A 420 -10.38 -46.42 -21.26
CA ALA A 420 -9.24 -47.36 -21.20
C ALA A 420 -8.98 -47.82 -19.74
N LEU A 421 -9.08 -46.91 -18.77
CA LEU A 421 -8.97 -47.26 -17.35
C LEU A 421 -10.08 -48.23 -16.92
N TYR A 422 -11.30 -48.02 -17.37
CA TYR A 422 -12.40 -48.94 -17.07
C TYR A 422 -12.12 -50.32 -17.62
N LEU A 423 -11.58 -50.47 -18.87
CA LEU A 423 -11.16 -51.75 -19.41
C LEU A 423 -10.03 -52.38 -18.59
N ALA A 424 -9.04 -51.61 -18.15
CA ALA A 424 -7.97 -52.10 -17.27
C ALA A 424 -8.51 -52.67 -15.95
N LYS A 425 -9.51 -52.01 -15.36
CA LYS A 425 -10.19 -52.51 -14.13
C LYS A 425 -11.02 -53.78 -14.35
N THR A 426 -11.77 -53.87 -15.45
CA THR A 426 -12.66 -55.01 -15.74
C THR A 426 -11.87 -56.24 -16.14
N GLU A 427 -10.73 -56.09 -16.81
CA GLU A 427 -9.91 -57.21 -17.22
C GLU A 427 -8.99 -57.77 -16.13
N GLY A 428 -9.11 -57.33 -14.90
CA GLY A 428 -8.42 -57.93 -13.75
C GLY A 428 -7.44 -57.04 -13.02
N ARG A 429 -7.47 -55.70 -13.27
CA ARG A 429 -6.68 -54.66 -12.59
C ARG A 429 -5.15 -54.82 -12.74
N ASN A 430 -4.38 -54.01 -12.04
CA ASN A 430 -2.91 -54.01 -12.05
C ASN A 430 -2.32 -54.08 -13.48
N ARG A 431 -2.84 -53.25 -14.38
CA ARG A 431 -2.46 -53.24 -15.81
C ARG A 431 -2.64 -51.89 -16.44
N VAL A 432 -2.05 -51.74 -17.58
CA VAL A 432 -2.21 -50.60 -18.50
C VAL A 432 -3.14 -50.99 -19.66
N ARG A 433 -4.02 -50.07 -20.01
CA ARG A 433 -4.76 -50.09 -21.29
C ARG A 433 -4.60 -48.74 -21.96
N MET A 434 -4.34 -48.80 -23.29
CA MET A 434 -4.30 -47.62 -24.14
C MET A 434 -5.60 -47.56 -24.94
N ALA A 435 -6.17 -46.36 -25.07
CA ALA A 435 -7.27 -46.12 -25.99
C ALA A 435 -6.81 -46.33 -27.45
N GLU A 436 -7.71 -46.85 -28.27
CA GLU A 436 -7.41 -47.01 -29.69
C GLU A 436 -7.11 -45.65 -30.33
N PRO A 437 -6.12 -45.58 -31.28
CA PRO A 437 -5.88 -44.34 -32.01
C PRO A 437 -7.15 -43.90 -32.74
N VAL A 438 -7.38 -42.58 -32.79
CA VAL A 438 -8.46 -42.06 -33.64
C VAL A 438 -8.00 -42.27 -35.06
N THR A 439 -8.58 -43.26 -35.74
CA THR A 439 -8.41 -43.38 -37.22
C THR A 439 -9.17 -42.23 -37.87
N ALA A 440 -8.42 -41.33 -38.53
CA ALA A 440 -8.93 -40.22 -39.33
C ALA A 440 -9.83 -40.68 -40.47
#